data_878c3211426b5713399945b57785e4e4
#
_entry.id   878c3211426b5713399945b57785e4e4
#
_cell.length_a   1.000
_cell.length_b   1.000
_cell.length_c   1.000
_cell.angle_alpha   90.00
_cell.angle_beta   90.00
_cell.angle_gamma   90.00
#
_symmetry.space_group_name_H-M   'P 1'
#
loop_
_entity.id
_entity.type
_entity.pdbx_description
1 polymer ?
#
loop_
_entity_poly.entity_id
_entity_poly.type
_entity_poly.pdbx_seq_one_letter_code
_entity_poly.pdbx_strand_id
1 'polypeptide(L)'
;MLSMESRMRGDMQVRFGGRYEETYCRKAARRLVPSLREGKGGNIFALAGEFIRSDDFLTQVKYVAEMSGMPLPEHEPRQSPGVRQAGGQSFEDVEILPLQNRALLHYLQERGIPSAIAIANCKEMRYTTHGKRYFSVAFGNGSGGYEIRNPFFKGCVPPKDVTLLPSGSTVCNVHEGFMDYLSARALGIGNGEDHLVLNSVSNAAKAYRHLDGYG
;
A
#
# COMPACT_ATOMS: atom_id res chain seq x y z
N MET A 1 31.48 -4.41 14.30
CA MET A 1 30.22 -5.20 14.23
C MET A 1 29.21 -4.47 15.10
N LEU A 2 28.35 -3.66 14.51
CA LEU A 2 27.30 -2.91 15.21
C LEU A 2 26.01 -3.71 15.07
N SER A 3 25.49 -4.20 16.20
CA SER A 3 24.18 -4.81 16.26
C SER A 3 23.13 -3.71 16.11
N MET A 4 22.33 -3.76 15.05
CA MET A 4 21.17 -2.90 14.91
C MET A 4 20.02 -3.48 15.74
N GLU A 5 19.84 -2.94 16.94
CA GLU A 5 18.57 -3.11 17.67
C GLU A 5 17.49 -2.26 17.02
N SER A 6 16.52 -2.92 16.42
CA SER A 6 15.31 -2.28 15.94
C SER A 6 14.39 -1.98 17.13
N ARG A 7 14.31 -0.71 17.55
CA ARG A 7 13.33 -0.26 18.55
C ARG A 7 11.99 -0.09 17.86
N MET A 8 11.04 -0.94 18.18
CA MET A 8 9.65 -0.78 17.78
C MET A 8 8.97 0.33 18.58
N ARG A 9 8.53 1.41 17.92
CA ARG A 9 7.50 2.35 18.41
C ARG A 9 6.41 2.43 17.36
N GLY A 10 5.24 1.91 17.71
CA GLY A 10 3.89 2.27 17.21
C GLY A 10 3.67 2.15 15.74
N ASP A 11 3.78 1.29 14.97
CA ASP A 11 3.32 0.74 13.70
C ASP A 11 4.25 -0.40 13.28
N MET A 12 3.84 -1.62 13.61
CA MET A 12 4.66 -2.79 13.34
C MET A 12 4.60 -3.14 11.83
N GLN A 13 5.52 -2.61 11.06
CA GLN A 13 5.90 -3.20 9.78
C GLN A 13 7.10 -4.11 10.00
N VAL A 14 6.88 -5.41 10.03
CA VAL A 14 7.95 -6.40 10.04
C VAL A 14 8.44 -6.57 8.59
N ARG A 15 9.65 -6.10 8.28
CA ARG A 15 10.32 -6.38 7.01
C ARG A 15 11.08 -7.69 7.13
N PHE A 16 10.69 -8.67 6.35
CA PHE A 16 11.44 -9.93 6.24
C PHE A 16 12.47 -9.81 5.11
N GLY A 17 13.74 -9.71 5.46
CA GLY A 17 14.84 -9.90 4.52
C GLY A 17 15.12 -11.39 4.30
N GLY A 18 15.53 -11.79 3.11
CA GLY A 18 15.72 -13.18 2.66
C GLY A 18 16.79 -14.00 3.40
N ARG A 19 16.87 -13.92 4.71
CA ARG A 19 17.71 -14.75 5.59
C ARG A 19 16.86 -15.38 6.67
N TYR A 20 17.21 -16.56 7.11
CA TYR A 20 16.62 -17.21 8.28
C TYR A 20 16.94 -16.36 9.52
N GLU A 21 15.93 -15.83 10.20
CA GLU A 21 16.06 -15.12 11.46
C GLU A 21 15.51 -15.97 12.60
N GLU A 22 16.27 -16.08 13.68
CA GLU A 22 15.79 -16.67 14.93
C GLU A 22 14.87 -15.70 15.63
N THR A 23 13.59 -16.02 15.72
CA THR A 23 12.62 -15.23 16.49
C THR A 23 12.57 -15.78 17.92
N TYR A 24 13.00 -14.97 18.88
CA TYR A 24 12.90 -15.28 20.30
C TYR A 24 11.49 -14.96 20.82
N CYS A 25 10.76 -15.99 21.19
CA CYS A 25 9.56 -15.85 22.00
C CYS A 25 9.81 -16.47 23.37
N ARG A 26 9.49 -15.76 24.46
CA ARG A 26 9.82 -16.13 25.84
C ARG A 26 9.34 -17.53 26.30
N LYS A 27 8.50 -18.20 25.54
CA LYS A 27 7.95 -19.54 25.85
C LYS A 27 7.99 -20.54 24.69
N ALA A 28 8.56 -20.20 23.55
CA ALA A 28 8.60 -21.12 22.41
C ALA A 28 10.01 -21.65 22.19
N ALA A 29 10.12 -22.93 21.98
CA ALA A 29 11.33 -23.54 21.47
C ALA A 29 11.74 -22.84 20.16
N ARG A 30 13.05 -22.63 19.99
CA ARG A 30 13.66 -22.09 18.77
C ARG A 30 13.03 -22.73 17.53
N ARG A 31 12.27 -21.96 16.76
CA ARG A 31 11.79 -22.38 15.45
C ARG A 31 12.39 -21.44 14.41
N LEU A 32 13.15 -22.03 13.50
CA LEU A 32 13.58 -21.37 12.27
C LEU A 32 12.35 -21.18 11.41
N VAL A 33 11.96 -19.90 11.19
CA VAL A 33 10.90 -19.57 10.26
C VAL A 33 11.54 -19.36 8.90
N PRO A 34 11.22 -20.16 7.89
CA PRO A 34 11.65 -19.88 6.53
C PRO A 34 11.07 -18.51 6.14
N SER A 35 11.92 -17.58 5.73
CA SER A 35 11.43 -16.36 5.08
C SER A 35 10.56 -16.76 3.90
N LEU A 36 9.39 -16.16 3.79
CA LEU A 36 8.38 -16.48 2.79
C LEU A 36 8.99 -16.39 1.37
N ARG A 37 9.44 -17.51 0.83
CA ARG A 37 9.97 -17.60 -0.55
C ARG A 37 8.89 -17.38 -1.62
N GLU A 38 7.64 -17.32 -1.23
CA GLU A 38 6.50 -17.29 -2.15
C GLU A 38 5.79 -15.93 -2.24
N GLY A 39 6.41 -14.83 -1.76
CA GLY A 39 5.82 -13.49 -1.88
C GLY A 39 4.53 -13.26 -1.08
N LYS A 40 4.18 -14.14 -0.15
CA LYS A 40 3.08 -13.93 0.79
C LYS A 40 3.55 -12.98 1.88
N GLY A 41 3.28 -11.69 1.72
CA GLY A 41 3.42 -10.69 2.77
C GLY A 41 2.21 -10.70 3.70
N GLY A 42 2.40 -10.35 4.97
CA GLY A 42 1.30 -10.27 5.93
C GLY A 42 1.68 -9.50 7.19
N ASN A 43 0.68 -9.24 8.01
CA ASN A 43 0.87 -8.70 9.35
C ASN A 43 1.15 -9.82 10.36
N ILE A 44 1.31 -9.46 11.65
CA ILE A 44 1.57 -10.41 12.73
C ILE A 44 0.50 -11.51 12.84
N PHE A 45 -0.75 -11.21 12.48
CA PHE A 45 -1.83 -12.19 12.52
C PHE A 45 -1.70 -13.20 11.38
N ALA A 46 -1.35 -12.76 10.17
CA ALA A 46 -1.07 -13.66 9.06
C ALA A 46 0.11 -14.60 9.38
N LEU A 47 1.17 -14.07 10.01
CA LEU A 47 2.29 -14.87 10.48
C LEU A 47 1.84 -15.90 11.55
N ALA A 48 1.00 -15.47 12.50
CA ALA A 48 0.43 -16.37 13.50
C ALA A 48 -0.40 -17.48 12.82
N GLY A 49 -1.18 -17.15 11.79
CA GLY A 49 -1.96 -18.11 11.00
C GLY A 49 -1.10 -19.20 10.37
N GLU A 50 0.05 -18.84 9.81
CA GLU A 50 1.01 -19.82 9.27
C GLU A 50 1.55 -20.74 10.38
N PHE A 51 1.83 -20.22 11.57
CA PHE A 51 2.31 -21.02 12.70
C PHE A 51 1.27 -22.02 13.21
N ILE A 52 0.02 -21.57 13.37
CA ILE A 52 -1.06 -22.40 13.89
C ILE A 52 -1.84 -23.15 12.78
N ARG A 53 -1.47 -22.92 11.53
CA ARG A 53 -2.14 -23.46 10.33
C ARG A 53 -3.64 -23.17 10.33
N SER A 54 -4.00 -21.92 10.60
CA SER A 54 -5.38 -21.46 10.64
C SER A 54 -5.55 -20.14 9.90
N ASP A 55 -6.52 -20.11 8.99
CA ASP A 55 -6.93 -18.88 8.29
C ASP A 55 -7.99 -18.09 9.07
N ASP A 56 -8.46 -18.61 10.21
CA ASP A 56 -9.43 -17.92 11.05
C ASP A 56 -8.77 -16.78 11.84
N PHE A 57 -9.20 -15.56 11.55
CA PHE A 57 -8.64 -14.36 12.13
C PHE A 57 -8.77 -14.31 13.66
N LEU A 58 -9.89 -14.77 14.24
CA LEU A 58 -10.08 -14.78 15.69
C LEU A 58 -9.11 -15.75 16.40
N THR A 59 -8.85 -16.88 15.78
CA THR A 59 -7.86 -17.86 16.27
C THR A 59 -6.45 -17.27 16.21
N GLN A 60 -6.12 -16.55 15.15
CA GLN A 60 -4.84 -15.85 15.02
C GLN A 60 -4.68 -14.76 16.09
N VAL A 61 -5.72 -13.95 16.34
CA VAL A 61 -5.73 -12.92 17.40
C VAL A 61 -5.54 -13.53 18.79
N LYS A 62 -6.24 -14.62 19.09
CA LYS A 62 -6.10 -15.32 20.38
C LYS A 62 -4.67 -15.83 20.58
N TYR A 63 -4.09 -16.42 19.55
CA TYR A 63 -2.71 -16.90 19.60
C TYR A 63 -1.70 -15.76 19.85
N VAL A 64 -1.84 -14.63 19.14
CA VAL A 64 -0.98 -13.47 19.33
C VAL A 64 -1.14 -12.88 20.75
N ALA A 65 -2.38 -12.76 21.24
CA ALA A 65 -2.64 -12.29 22.59
C ALA A 65 -2.02 -13.18 23.67
N GLU A 66 -2.16 -14.51 23.53
CA GLU A 66 -1.56 -15.49 24.44
C GLU A 66 -0.02 -15.37 24.43
N MET A 67 0.58 -15.25 23.25
CA MET A 67 2.04 -15.14 23.09
C MET A 67 2.58 -13.82 23.63
N SER A 68 1.84 -12.74 23.53
CA SER A 68 2.24 -11.41 24.00
C SER A 68 1.95 -11.20 25.49
N GLY A 69 1.16 -12.08 26.12
CA GLY A 69 0.69 -11.91 27.49
C GLY A 69 -0.30 -10.74 27.66
N MET A 70 -0.85 -10.23 26.57
CA MET A 70 -1.85 -9.17 26.57
C MET A 70 -3.25 -9.79 26.77
N PRO A 71 -4.06 -9.25 27.69
CA PRO A 71 -5.44 -9.70 27.79
C PRO A 71 -6.17 -9.40 26.48
N LEU A 72 -6.98 -10.34 26.03
CA LEU A 72 -7.91 -10.08 24.94
C LEU A 72 -8.83 -8.94 25.38
N PRO A 73 -9.02 -7.89 24.55
CA PRO A 73 -10.03 -6.90 24.85
C PRO A 73 -11.38 -7.62 24.97
N GLU A 74 -12.07 -7.41 26.10
CA GLU A 74 -13.46 -7.82 26.23
C GLU A 74 -14.29 -6.98 25.24
N HIS A 75 -14.36 -7.46 24.01
CA HIS A 75 -15.28 -6.92 23.02
C HIS A 75 -16.56 -7.75 23.10
N GLU A 76 -17.63 -7.11 23.58
CA GLU A 76 -18.95 -7.52 23.12
C GLU A 76 -18.89 -7.57 21.59
N PRO A 77 -19.43 -8.63 20.97
CA PRO A 77 -19.44 -8.73 19.53
C PRO A 77 -20.25 -7.55 18.98
N ARG A 78 -19.55 -6.45 18.67
CA ARG A 78 -20.12 -5.49 17.75
C ARG A 78 -20.43 -6.32 16.52
N GLN A 79 -21.71 -6.47 16.22
CA GLN A 79 -22.14 -6.98 14.93
C GLN A 79 -21.33 -6.20 13.90
N SER A 80 -20.31 -6.84 13.37
CA SER A 80 -19.54 -6.29 12.26
C SER A 80 -20.59 -5.95 11.22
N PRO A 81 -20.71 -4.69 10.79
CA PRO A 81 -21.52 -4.40 9.62
C PRO A 81 -20.93 -5.33 8.56
N GLY A 82 -21.77 -6.30 8.13
CA GLY A 82 -21.35 -7.46 7.33
C GLY A 82 -20.31 -7.03 6.33
N VAL A 83 -19.29 -7.86 6.12
CA VAL A 83 -18.27 -7.67 5.09
C VAL A 83 -18.99 -7.09 3.89
N ARG A 84 -18.92 -5.78 3.72
CA ARG A 84 -19.37 -5.12 2.52
C ARG A 84 -18.44 -5.66 1.47
N GLN A 85 -18.89 -6.76 0.82
CA GLN A 85 -18.39 -7.07 -0.50
C GLN A 85 -18.34 -5.72 -1.21
N ALA A 86 -17.25 -5.43 -1.85
CA ALA A 86 -17.04 -4.23 -2.63
C ALA A 86 -18.13 -4.11 -3.71
N GLY A 87 -19.32 -3.79 -3.26
CA GLY A 87 -20.33 -3.14 -4.07
C GLY A 87 -19.66 -1.84 -4.48
N GLY A 88 -19.37 -1.70 -5.77
CA GLY A 88 -18.55 -0.64 -6.30
C GLY A 88 -18.97 0.68 -5.67
N GLN A 89 -18.03 1.39 -5.02
CA GLN A 89 -18.29 2.74 -4.60
C GLN A 89 -18.75 3.50 -5.84
N SER A 90 -20.00 3.90 -5.84
CA SER A 90 -20.51 4.77 -6.89
C SER A 90 -19.88 6.14 -6.70
N PHE A 91 -18.99 6.49 -7.59
CA PHE A 91 -18.48 7.85 -7.70
C PHE A 91 -19.41 8.61 -8.67
N GLU A 92 -20.10 9.59 -8.12
CA GLU A 92 -21.03 10.44 -8.86
C GLU A 92 -20.40 11.83 -9.03
N ASP A 93 -20.82 12.58 -10.05
CA ASP A 93 -20.36 13.95 -10.32
C ASP A 93 -18.83 14.08 -10.32
N VAL A 94 -18.14 13.17 -11.00
CA VAL A 94 -16.67 13.14 -11.04
C VAL A 94 -16.14 14.26 -11.91
N GLU A 95 -15.36 15.17 -11.30
CA GLU A 95 -14.62 16.23 -11.98
C GLU A 95 -13.13 16.03 -11.81
N ILE A 96 -12.38 16.09 -12.91
CA ILE A 96 -10.91 16.03 -12.91
C ILE A 96 -10.36 17.43 -13.21
N LEU A 97 -9.62 17.98 -12.28
CA LEU A 97 -9.10 19.35 -12.31
C LEU A 97 -7.58 19.36 -12.15
N PRO A 98 -6.88 20.44 -12.55
CA PRO A 98 -5.50 20.65 -12.12
C PRO A 98 -5.41 20.62 -10.60
N LEU A 99 -4.33 20.02 -10.06
CA LEU A 99 -4.13 19.94 -8.62
C LEU A 99 -3.76 21.32 -8.05
N GLN A 100 -4.72 21.97 -7.41
CA GLN A 100 -4.57 23.30 -6.82
C GLN A 100 -5.09 23.39 -5.38
N ASN A 101 -5.78 22.37 -4.91
CA ASN A 101 -6.35 22.32 -3.56
C ASN A 101 -5.26 22.35 -2.50
N ARG A 102 -5.24 23.40 -1.67
CA ARG A 102 -4.23 23.61 -0.63
C ARG A 102 -4.16 22.48 0.39
N ALA A 103 -5.30 21.90 0.76
CA ALA A 103 -5.33 20.79 1.72
C ALA A 103 -4.69 19.52 1.14
N LEU A 104 -4.89 19.24 -0.17
CA LEU A 104 -4.24 18.12 -0.83
C LEU A 104 -2.73 18.36 -1.03
N LEU A 105 -2.34 19.57 -1.38
CA LEU A 105 -0.92 19.92 -1.51
C LEU A 105 -0.22 19.83 -0.14
N HIS A 106 -0.86 20.29 0.93
CA HIS A 106 -0.34 20.16 2.29
C HIS A 106 -0.19 18.69 2.69
N TYR A 107 -1.21 17.88 2.45
CA TYR A 107 -1.17 16.44 2.69
C TYR A 107 0.03 15.75 1.99
N LEU A 108 0.33 16.14 0.75
CA LEU A 108 1.47 15.59 0.01
C LEU A 108 2.80 16.10 0.57
N GLN A 109 2.87 17.39 0.98
CA GLN A 109 4.05 17.97 1.62
C GLN A 109 4.38 17.30 2.95
N GLU A 110 3.38 17.00 3.79
CA GLU A 110 3.57 16.24 5.03
C GLU A 110 4.15 14.83 4.79
N ARG A 111 3.97 14.30 3.58
CA ARG A 111 4.55 13.03 3.13
C ARG A 111 5.88 13.20 2.41
N GLY A 112 6.48 14.38 2.45
CA GLY A 112 7.76 14.67 1.83
C GLY A 112 7.71 14.86 0.30
N ILE A 113 6.53 15.05 -0.28
CA ILE A 113 6.35 15.24 -1.72
C ILE A 113 6.21 16.75 -2.01
N PRO A 114 7.20 17.38 -2.69
CA PRO A 114 7.13 18.79 -3.05
C PRO A 114 5.95 19.10 -3.96
N SER A 115 5.31 20.27 -3.78
CA SER A 115 4.15 20.68 -4.56
C SER A 115 4.41 20.70 -6.07
N ALA A 116 5.61 21.05 -6.50
CA ALA A 116 5.97 21.04 -7.94
C ALA A 116 5.89 19.65 -8.53
N ILE A 117 6.37 18.62 -7.83
CA ILE A 117 6.29 17.22 -8.23
C ILE A 117 4.84 16.75 -8.22
N ALA A 118 4.09 17.09 -7.18
CA ALA A 118 2.67 16.74 -7.06
C ALA A 118 1.84 17.30 -8.22
N ILE A 119 1.97 18.58 -8.50
CA ILE A 119 1.22 19.29 -9.56
C ILE A 119 1.58 18.75 -10.95
N ALA A 120 2.86 18.43 -11.19
CA ALA A 120 3.33 17.90 -12.47
C ALA A 120 2.79 16.49 -12.77
N ASN A 121 2.52 15.69 -11.74
CA ASN A 121 2.21 14.26 -11.89
C ASN A 121 0.79 13.88 -11.52
N CYS A 122 0.06 14.73 -10.78
CA CYS A 122 -1.27 14.41 -10.26
C CYS A 122 -2.32 15.44 -10.69
N LYS A 123 -3.55 15.03 -10.55
CA LYS A 123 -4.73 15.86 -10.71
C LYS A 123 -5.48 15.97 -9.37
N GLU A 124 -6.44 16.88 -9.29
CA GLU A 124 -7.45 16.93 -8.25
C GLU A 124 -8.71 16.25 -8.81
N MET A 125 -9.28 15.34 -8.04
CA MET A 125 -10.59 14.76 -8.35
C MET A 125 -11.58 15.22 -7.30
N ARG A 126 -12.69 15.77 -7.76
CA ARG A 126 -13.91 16.03 -6.96
C ARG A 126 -14.96 15.02 -7.33
N TYR A 127 -15.66 14.51 -6.35
CA TYR A 127 -16.68 13.49 -6.57
C TYR A 127 -17.71 13.50 -5.45
N THR A 128 -18.88 12.96 -5.75
CA THR A 128 -19.94 12.70 -4.78
C THR A 128 -20.00 11.20 -4.49
N THR A 129 -20.15 10.83 -3.23
CA THR A 129 -20.46 9.46 -2.82
C THR A 129 -21.37 9.49 -1.60
N HIS A 130 -22.44 8.69 -1.61
CA HIS A 130 -23.47 8.69 -0.58
C HIS A 130 -24.02 10.11 -0.28
N GLY A 131 -24.22 10.92 -1.33
CA GLY A 131 -24.75 12.28 -1.22
C GLY A 131 -23.81 13.32 -0.60
N LYS A 132 -22.53 12.97 -0.37
CA LYS A 132 -21.51 13.87 0.18
C LYS A 132 -20.43 14.14 -0.84
N ARG A 133 -19.99 15.40 -0.92
CA ARG A 133 -18.88 15.82 -1.79
C ARG A 133 -17.54 15.59 -1.12
N TYR A 134 -16.61 15.06 -1.91
CA TYR A 134 -15.24 14.80 -1.51
C TYR A 134 -14.26 15.29 -2.56
N PHE A 135 -13.00 15.41 -2.17
CA PHE A 135 -11.90 15.69 -3.08
C PHE A 135 -10.68 14.82 -2.69
N SER A 136 -9.91 14.45 -3.68
CA SER A 136 -8.72 13.60 -3.52
C SER A 136 -7.65 13.96 -4.54
N VAL A 137 -6.41 13.63 -4.23
CA VAL A 137 -5.35 13.53 -5.24
C VAL A 137 -5.71 12.38 -6.16
N ALA A 138 -5.61 12.59 -7.46
CA ALA A 138 -5.89 11.62 -8.50
C ALA A 138 -4.65 11.38 -9.37
N PHE A 139 -4.32 10.12 -9.57
CA PHE A 139 -3.24 9.67 -10.43
C PHE A 139 -3.82 8.76 -11.51
N GLY A 140 -3.69 9.17 -12.77
CA GLY A 140 -4.29 8.47 -13.91
C GLY A 140 -3.54 7.19 -14.25
N ASN A 141 -4.26 6.19 -14.76
CA ASN A 141 -3.67 4.96 -15.28
C ASN A 141 -3.81 4.84 -16.80
N GLY A 142 -3.19 3.80 -17.38
CA GLY A 142 -3.15 3.59 -18.82
C GLY A 142 -4.50 3.31 -19.48
N SER A 143 -5.53 2.95 -18.71
CA SER A 143 -6.88 2.64 -19.21
C SER A 143 -7.91 3.74 -18.93
N GLY A 144 -7.48 4.93 -18.50
CA GLY A 144 -8.37 6.06 -18.21
C GLY A 144 -9.04 6.04 -16.84
N GLY A 145 -8.67 5.10 -15.97
CA GLY A 145 -9.05 5.11 -14.57
C GLY A 145 -8.10 5.94 -13.72
N TYR A 146 -8.42 6.10 -12.44
CA TYR A 146 -7.63 6.88 -11.51
C TYR A 146 -7.46 6.18 -10.17
N GLU A 147 -6.24 6.15 -9.66
CA GLU A 147 -5.99 5.92 -8.25
C GLU A 147 -6.21 7.23 -7.50
N ILE A 148 -6.99 7.19 -6.43
CA ILE A 148 -7.32 8.38 -5.65
C ILE A 148 -6.91 8.23 -4.20
N ARG A 149 -6.42 9.34 -3.61
CA ARG A 149 -5.98 9.35 -2.23
C ARG A 149 -6.16 10.72 -1.58
N ASN A 150 -6.59 10.70 -0.32
CA ASN A 150 -6.53 11.83 0.59
C ASN A 150 -6.11 11.32 2.00
N PRO A 151 -6.01 12.15 3.04
CA PRO A 151 -5.62 11.72 4.39
C PRO A 151 -6.47 10.58 4.97
N PHE A 152 -7.74 10.48 4.55
CA PHE A 152 -8.74 9.58 5.15
C PHE A 152 -9.15 8.43 4.25
N PHE A 153 -8.76 8.47 2.96
CA PHE A 153 -9.29 7.53 1.99
C PHE A 153 -8.26 7.17 0.91
N LYS A 154 -8.25 5.89 0.54
CA LYS A 154 -7.56 5.35 -0.63
C LYS A 154 -8.57 4.57 -1.46
N GLY A 155 -8.66 4.84 -2.75
CA GLY A 155 -9.58 4.17 -3.65
C GLY A 155 -9.09 4.18 -5.09
N CYS A 156 -9.92 3.59 -5.95
CA CYS A 156 -9.69 3.59 -7.39
C CYS A 156 -11.02 3.87 -8.11
N VAL A 157 -10.99 4.78 -9.04
CA VAL A 157 -12.06 4.96 -10.02
C VAL A 157 -11.74 4.09 -11.22
N PRO A 158 -12.59 3.12 -11.56
CA PRO A 158 -12.32 2.16 -12.63
C PRO A 158 -12.12 2.84 -14.00
N PRO A 159 -11.47 2.11 -14.93
CA PRO A 159 -10.88 0.78 -14.80
C PRO A 159 -9.54 0.78 -14.07
N LYS A 160 -9.22 -0.33 -13.39
CA LYS A 160 -7.90 -0.54 -12.74
C LYS A 160 -6.87 -0.99 -13.76
N ASP A 161 -5.76 -0.25 -13.82
CA ASP A 161 -4.63 -0.62 -14.66
C ASP A 161 -3.31 -0.07 -14.09
N VAL A 162 -2.21 -0.46 -14.71
CA VAL A 162 -0.87 0.09 -14.47
C VAL A 162 -0.74 1.47 -15.13
N THR A 163 0.26 2.24 -14.70
CA THR A 163 0.63 3.50 -15.34
C THR A 163 2.06 3.44 -15.81
N LEU A 164 2.29 3.48 -17.12
CA LEU A 164 3.61 3.62 -17.69
C LEU A 164 3.89 5.11 -17.96
N LEU A 165 5.03 5.58 -17.51
CA LEU A 165 5.54 6.94 -17.67
C LEU A 165 6.87 6.86 -18.42
N PRO A 166 6.83 6.86 -19.76
CA PRO A 166 8.02 6.67 -20.58
C PRO A 166 8.85 7.96 -20.66
N SER A 167 10.14 7.81 -20.64
CA SER A 167 11.14 8.85 -20.97
C SER A 167 12.03 8.46 -22.14
N GLY A 168 11.89 7.25 -22.65
CA GLY A 168 12.71 6.67 -23.71
C GLY A 168 13.99 6.02 -23.20
N SER A 169 14.04 5.66 -21.92
CA SER A 169 15.17 4.95 -21.30
C SER A 169 15.10 3.44 -21.56
N THR A 170 16.25 2.78 -21.47
CA THR A 170 16.36 1.32 -21.43
C THR A 170 16.17 0.76 -20.02
N VAL A 171 16.05 1.62 -19.01
CA VAL A 171 15.83 1.26 -17.60
C VAL A 171 14.43 1.66 -17.21
N CYS A 172 13.70 0.75 -16.54
CA CYS A 172 12.37 0.99 -16.02
C CYS A 172 12.32 0.77 -14.50
N ASN A 173 11.93 1.82 -13.77
CA ASN A 173 11.71 1.73 -12.32
C ASN A 173 10.28 1.31 -12.05
N VAL A 174 10.09 0.21 -11.32
CA VAL A 174 8.78 -0.33 -10.99
C VAL A 174 8.38 0.09 -9.57
N HIS A 175 7.19 0.66 -9.41
CA HIS A 175 6.64 1.12 -8.14
C HIS A 175 5.33 0.39 -7.81
N GLU A 176 5.11 0.07 -6.54
CA GLU A 176 3.85 -0.55 -6.11
C GLU A 176 2.67 0.39 -6.28
N GLY A 177 2.85 1.66 -5.90
CA GLY A 177 1.81 2.67 -5.97
C GLY A 177 2.32 4.06 -6.36
N PHE A 178 1.41 4.94 -6.72
CA PHE A 178 1.79 6.29 -7.17
C PHE A 178 2.45 7.15 -6.07
N MET A 179 2.19 6.87 -4.80
CA MET A 179 2.88 7.57 -3.70
C MET A 179 4.36 7.20 -3.65
N ASP A 180 4.71 5.94 -3.93
CA ASP A 180 6.10 5.48 -3.97
C ASP A 180 6.82 6.10 -5.16
N TYR A 181 6.14 6.16 -6.32
CA TYR A 181 6.62 6.88 -7.49
C TYR A 181 6.89 8.36 -7.19
N LEU A 182 5.94 9.07 -6.58
CA LEU A 182 6.11 10.48 -6.22
C LEU A 182 7.26 10.68 -5.24
N SER A 183 7.44 9.76 -4.27
CA SER A 183 8.56 9.80 -3.33
C SER A 183 9.90 9.57 -4.03
N ALA A 184 9.98 8.62 -4.97
CA ALA A 184 11.16 8.41 -5.79
C ALA A 184 11.53 9.67 -6.59
N ARG A 185 10.52 10.31 -7.21
CA ARG A 185 10.70 11.58 -7.92
C ARG A 185 11.20 12.71 -7.01
N ALA A 186 10.66 12.78 -5.78
CA ALA A 186 11.08 13.77 -4.78
C ALA A 186 12.55 13.59 -4.35
N LEU A 187 13.01 12.34 -4.33
CA LEU A 187 14.39 11.96 -4.00
C LEU A 187 15.34 12.01 -5.21
N GLY A 188 14.84 12.30 -6.41
CA GLY A 188 15.62 12.30 -7.65
C GLY A 188 15.97 10.88 -8.16
N ILE A 189 15.32 9.84 -7.65
CA ILE A 189 15.55 8.46 -8.05
C ILE A 189 14.89 8.21 -9.42
N GLY A 190 15.63 7.61 -10.34
CA GLY A 190 15.17 7.29 -11.69
C GLY A 190 14.92 8.51 -12.59
N ASN A 191 15.61 9.66 -12.34
CA ASN A 191 15.49 10.82 -13.20
C ASN A 191 16.00 10.52 -14.61
N GLY A 192 15.13 10.74 -15.62
CA GLY A 192 15.42 10.42 -17.01
C GLY A 192 15.22 8.96 -17.37
N GLU A 193 14.75 8.15 -16.44
CA GLU A 193 14.41 6.73 -16.65
C GLU A 193 12.89 6.56 -16.78
N ASP A 194 12.47 5.43 -17.33
CA ASP A 194 11.06 5.09 -17.41
C ASP A 194 10.55 4.65 -16.05
N HIS A 195 9.26 4.88 -15.79
CA HIS A 195 8.62 4.46 -14.55
C HIS A 195 7.34 3.68 -14.86
N LEU A 196 7.17 2.54 -14.19
CA LEU A 196 5.96 1.74 -14.24
C LEU A 196 5.34 1.66 -12.85
N VAL A 197 4.14 2.21 -12.70
CA VAL A 197 3.40 2.17 -11.44
C VAL A 197 2.33 1.11 -11.51
N LEU A 198 2.40 0.11 -10.64
CA LEU A 198 1.46 -1.02 -10.62
C LEU A 198 0.05 -0.58 -10.16
N ASN A 199 -0.03 0.47 -9.34
CA ASN A 199 -1.25 0.94 -8.69
C ASN A 199 -1.92 -0.07 -7.74
N SER A 200 -1.57 -1.34 -7.87
CA SER A 200 -1.92 -2.44 -6.97
C SER A 200 -1.05 -3.65 -7.32
N VAL A 201 -0.66 -4.42 -6.32
CA VAL A 201 0.07 -5.69 -6.52
C VAL A 201 -0.72 -6.64 -7.43
N SER A 202 -2.05 -6.61 -7.39
CA SER A 202 -2.91 -7.41 -8.26
C SER A 202 -2.75 -7.11 -9.76
N ASN A 203 -2.16 -5.97 -10.12
CA ASN A 203 -1.87 -5.60 -11.50
C ASN A 203 -0.48 -6.06 -11.98
N ALA A 204 0.30 -6.77 -11.15
CA ALA A 204 1.66 -7.20 -11.52
C ALA A 204 1.68 -8.01 -12.82
N ALA A 205 0.70 -8.89 -13.04
CA ALA A 205 0.59 -9.64 -14.29
C ALA A 205 0.41 -8.75 -15.52
N LYS A 206 -0.23 -7.59 -15.38
CA LYS A 206 -0.40 -6.62 -16.47
C LYS A 206 0.89 -5.85 -16.75
N ALA A 207 1.77 -5.75 -15.76
CA ALA A 207 3.04 -5.04 -15.89
C ALA A 207 4.01 -5.72 -16.84
N TYR A 208 4.03 -7.05 -16.88
CA TYR A 208 4.98 -7.81 -17.69
C TYR A 208 5.01 -7.38 -19.16
N ARG A 209 3.84 -7.12 -19.75
CA ARG A 209 3.74 -6.66 -21.15
C ARG A 209 4.44 -5.31 -21.42
N HIS A 210 4.67 -4.52 -20.37
CA HIS A 210 5.33 -3.22 -20.46
C HIS A 210 6.83 -3.31 -20.16
N LEU A 211 7.29 -4.45 -19.63
CA LEU A 211 8.68 -4.67 -19.24
C LEU A 211 9.46 -5.43 -20.33
N ASP A 212 8.77 -5.98 -21.33
CA ASP A 212 9.42 -6.59 -22.50
C ASP A 212 10.23 -5.52 -23.25
N GLY A 213 11.55 -5.68 -23.28
CA GLY A 213 12.45 -4.74 -23.92
C GLY A 213 13.31 -3.87 -23.00
N TYR A 214 13.08 -3.94 -21.69
CA TYR A 214 14.03 -3.43 -20.71
C TYR A 214 15.04 -4.53 -20.34
N GLY A 215 16.33 -4.21 -20.42
CA GLY A 215 17.44 -5.14 -20.16
C GLY A 215 18.08 -4.94 -18.79
#